data_276841f226c45ee2d3b6ce63ad97f472
#
_entry.id   276841f226c45ee2d3b6ce63ad97f472
#
_cell.length_a   1.000
_cell.length_b   1.000
_cell.length_c   1.000
_cell.angle_alpha   90.00
_cell.angle_beta   90.00
_cell.angle_gamma   90.00
#
_symmetry.space_group_name_H-M   'P 1'
#
loop_
_entity.id
_entity.type
_entity.pdbx_description
1 polymer ?
#
loop_
_entity_poly.entity_id
_entity_poly.type
_entity_poly.pdbx_seq_one_letter_code
_entity_poly.pdbx_strand_id
1 'polypeptide(L)'
;RTVPENSVSSVEDAIDSGAEVIECDTHVTSDGVVVVCHDQTINATTNGTGDITKMTYAEIQKYNLKDRNGRVTDEKMPTLEEFLKAGRGRIYYNLDYSPRTATSQQVVDIVMKLDMMESVFFYCNSAQKAEEVLGITPKAHVYTWTGSHKPMIGLPGNYFVQYSYLTNGKSTPLGSSINDGMLATVNMLPASGSSVSEWTLNETYLDELLQIYPMVCMIQTDLPDLLIPALQARGLR
;
A
#
# COMPACT_ATOMS: atom_id res chain seq x y z
N ARG A 1 -4.73 -12.70 -11.14
CA ARG A 1 -5.43 -11.48 -11.53
C ARG A 1 -4.83 -10.90 -12.79
N THR A 2 -5.68 -10.37 -13.66
CA THR A 2 -5.28 -9.90 -14.99
C THR A 2 -5.28 -8.38 -15.11
N VAL A 3 -5.51 -7.67 -14.00
CA VAL A 3 -5.47 -6.20 -13.98
C VAL A 3 -4.05 -5.70 -13.71
N PRO A 4 -3.65 -4.55 -14.26
CA PRO A 4 -2.39 -3.92 -13.92
C PRO A 4 -2.32 -3.53 -12.44
N GLU A 5 -1.17 -3.64 -11.82
CA GLU A 5 -0.94 -3.07 -10.49
C GLU A 5 -1.01 -1.54 -10.53
N ASN A 6 -1.34 -0.91 -9.40
CA ASN A 6 -1.38 0.55 -9.28
C ASN A 6 -2.25 1.24 -10.37
N SER A 7 -3.34 0.59 -10.78
CA SER A 7 -4.28 1.07 -11.82
C SER A 7 -5.67 1.34 -11.24
N VAL A 8 -6.50 2.06 -12.00
CA VAL A 8 -7.91 2.26 -11.59
C VAL A 8 -8.65 0.94 -11.53
N SER A 9 -8.39 0.00 -12.46
CA SER A 9 -9.02 -1.32 -12.42
C SER A 9 -8.55 -2.17 -11.24
N SER A 10 -7.34 -1.95 -10.70
CA SER A 10 -6.91 -2.65 -9.48
C SER A 10 -7.71 -2.23 -8.25
N VAL A 11 -8.23 -1.00 -8.22
CA VAL A 11 -9.13 -0.54 -7.15
C VAL A 11 -10.46 -1.29 -7.20
N GLU A 12 -11.06 -1.40 -8.38
CA GLU A 12 -12.31 -2.15 -8.56
C GLU A 12 -12.11 -3.64 -8.23
N ASP A 13 -11.01 -4.22 -8.70
CA ASP A 13 -10.66 -5.62 -8.45
C ASP A 13 -10.43 -5.90 -6.95
N ALA A 14 -9.84 -4.97 -6.21
CA ALA A 14 -9.71 -5.06 -4.76
C ALA A 14 -11.08 -5.00 -4.05
N ILE A 15 -11.96 -4.09 -4.46
CA ILE A 15 -13.33 -3.99 -3.93
C ILE A 15 -14.12 -5.26 -4.21
N ASP A 16 -14.09 -5.76 -5.44
CA ASP A 16 -14.82 -6.97 -5.85
C ASP A 16 -14.33 -8.22 -5.11
N SER A 17 -13.05 -8.27 -4.75
CA SER A 17 -12.50 -9.34 -3.91
C SER A 17 -12.92 -9.24 -2.44
N GLY A 18 -13.51 -8.11 -2.05
CA GLY A 18 -13.88 -7.83 -0.67
C GLY A 18 -12.73 -7.28 0.18
N ALA A 19 -11.63 -6.81 -0.38
CA ALA A 19 -10.59 -6.13 0.39
C ALA A 19 -11.15 -4.85 1.04
N GLU A 20 -10.69 -4.54 2.25
CA GLU A 20 -11.12 -3.34 2.99
C GLU A 20 -10.15 -2.19 2.79
N VAL A 21 -8.89 -2.50 2.46
CA VAL A 21 -7.83 -1.53 2.23
C VAL A 21 -7.08 -1.91 0.97
N ILE A 22 -6.79 -0.94 0.11
CA ILE A 22 -5.85 -1.09 -1.00
C ILE A 22 -4.59 -0.27 -0.72
N GLU A 23 -3.44 -0.86 -0.99
CA GLU A 23 -2.15 -0.17 -0.92
C GLU A 23 -1.80 0.43 -2.27
N CYS A 24 -1.11 1.58 -2.27
CA CYS A 24 -0.58 2.21 -3.45
C CYS A 24 0.68 3.03 -3.17
N ASP A 25 1.56 3.07 -4.17
CA ASP A 25 2.82 3.80 -4.16
C ASP A 25 2.73 5.07 -5.00
N THR A 26 3.47 6.12 -4.63
CA THR A 26 3.39 7.39 -5.34
C THR A 26 4.72 7.96 -5.76
N HIS A 27 4.76 8.50 -6.97
CA HIS A 27 5.85 9.29 -7.50
C HIS A 27 5.36 10.63 -8.05
N VAL A 28 6.26 11.59 -8.23
CA VAL A 28 5.96 12.89 -8.83
C VAL A 28 6.66 13.03 -10.18
N THR A 29 5.92 13.46 -11.20
CA THR A 29 6.43 13.75 -12.54
C THR A 29 7.23 15.04 -12.58
N SER A 30 7.97 15.30 -13.67
CA SER A 30 8.74 16.53 -13.84
C SER A 30 7.89 17.81 -13.87
N ASP A 31 6.61 17.69 -14.22
CA ASP A 31 5.63 18.78 -14.22
C ASP A 31 4.75 18.81 -12.93
N GLY A 32 5.14 18.04 -11.89
CA GLY A 32 4.56 18.12 -10.55
C GLY A 32 3.27 17.32 -10.35
N VAL A 33 2.89 16.44 -11.27
CA VAL A 33 1.73 15.57 -11.12
C VAL A 33 2.10 14.35 -10.26
N VAL A 34 1.32 14.07 -9.22
CA VAL A 34 1.50 12.85 -8.40
C VAL A 34 0.79 11.69 -9.09
N VAL A 35 1.55 10.66 -9.45
CA VAL A 35 1.08 9.44 -10.13
C VAL A 35 1.24 8.23 -9.22
N VAL A 36 0.49 7.15 -9.52
CA VAL A 36 0.54 5.90 -8.76
C VAL A 36 1.39 4.87 -9.51
N CYS A 37 2.52 4.48 -8.90
CA CYS A 37 3.48 3.53 -9.45
C CYS A 37 4.44 3.07 -8.36
N HIS A 38 4.76 1.77 -8.31
CA HIS A 38 5.73 1.24 -7.34
C HIS A 38 7.15 1.71 -7.64
N ASP A 39 7.61 1.53 -8.87
CA ASP A 39 8.97 1.88 -9.28
C ASP A 39 9.07 3.35 -9.70
N GLN A 40 10.22 3.97 -9.48
CA GLN A 40 10.51 5.32 -10.01
C GLN A 40 10.55 5.35 -11.54
N THR A 41 10.61 4.20 -12.20
CA THR A 41 10.59 4.10 -13.67
C THR A 41 9.32 3.42 -14.15
N ILE A 42 8.86 3.79 -15.36
CA ILE A 42 7.69 3.18 -15.98
C ILE A 42 7.97 1.82 -16.64
N ASN A 43 9.20 1.31 -16.56
CA ASN A 43 9.70 0.20 -17.38
C ASN A 43 9.01 -1.14 -17.06
N ALA A 44 8.79 -1.43 -15.80
CA ALA A 44 8.18 -2.68 -15.35
C ALA A 44 6.69 -2.72 -15.68
N THR A 45 5.99 -1.64 -15.40
CA THR A 45 4.53 -1.59 -15.38
C THR A 45 3.89 -1.09 -16.68
N THR A 46 4.69 -0.57 -17.64
CA THR A 46 4.17 -0.07 -18.92
C THR A 46 4.89 -0.66 -20.12
N ASN A 47 4.37 -0.40 -21.32
CA ASN A 47 5.04 -0.71 -22.60
C ASN A 47 6.07 0.37 -23.02
N GLY A 48 6.38 1.32 -22.12
CA GLY A 48 7.39 2.35 -22.31
C GLY A 48 8.61 2.17 -21.43
N THR A 49 9.52 3.13 -21.52
CA THR A 49 10.71 3.24 -20.64
C THR A 49 10.95 4.68 -20.27
N GLY A 50 11.38 4.91 -19.03
CA GLY A 50 11.72 6.24 -18.56
C GLY A 50 11.63 6.40 -17.04
N ASP A 51 12.24 7.45 -16.54
CA ASP A 51 12.21 7.85 -15.13
C ASP A 51 11.07 8.86 -14.93
N ILE A 52 10.12 8.52 -14.07
CA ILE A 52 8.92 9.33 -13.79
C ILE A 52 9.30 10.77 -13.43
N THR A 53 10.36 10.96 -12.65
CA THR A 53 10.79 12.31 -12.21
C THR A 53 11.35 13.18 -13.35
N LYS A 54 11.63 12.59 -14.51
CA LYS A 54 12.18 13.27 -15.68
C LYS A 54 11.18 13.38 -16.83
N MET A 55 9.99 12.80 -16.68
CA MET A 55 8.93 12.81 -17.67
C MET A 55 7.77 13.69 -17.19
N THR A 56 7.13 14.39 -18.11
CA THR A 56 5.84 15.03 -17.85
C THR A 56 4.72 13.97 -17.79
N TYR A 57 3.63 14.29 -17.13
CA TYR A 57 2.48 13.38 -17.10
C TYR A 57 1.96 13.09 -18.53
N ALA A 58 1.94 14.09 -19.39
CA ALA A 58 1.53 13.92 -20.80
C ALA A 58 2.45 12.96 -21.58
N GLU A 59 3.74 12.90 -21.26
CA GLU A 59 4.66 11.91 -21.85
C GLU A 59 4.40 10.51 -21.33
N ILE A 60 4.14 10.33 -20.04
CA ILE A 60 3.79 9.05 -19.43
C ILE A 60 2.49 8.51 -20.03
N GLN A 61 1.49 9.36 -20.30
CA GLN A 61 0.21 8.98 -20.87
C GLN A 61 0.28 8.44 -22.32
N LYS A 62 1.43 8.53 -22.98
CA LYS A 62 1.64 7.88 -24.30
C LYS A 62 1.75 6.36 -24.19
N TYR A 63 2.09 5.85 -23.00
CA TYR A 63 2.30 4.42 -22.74
C TYR A 63 1.11 3.79 -22.04
N ASN A 64 0.90 2.52 -22.28
CA ASN A 64 -0.16 1.72 -21.68
C ASN A 64 0.41 0.84 -20.56
N LEU A 65 -0.37 0.61 -19.53
CA LEU A 65 -0.03 -0.31 -18.45
C LEU A 65 0.00 -1.76 -18.97
N LYS A 66 0.82 -2.57 -18.32
CA LYS A 66 0.87 -4.03 -18.50
C LYS A 66 0.23 -4.72 -17.31
N ASP A 67 -0.49 -5.81 -17.57
CA ASP A 67 -0.90 -6.71 -16.50
C ASP A 67 0.32 -7.47 -15.92
N ARG A 68 0.12 -8.19 -14.82
CA ARG A 68 1.18 -8.97 -14.16
C ARG A 68 1.76 -10.10 -15.02
N ASN A 69 1.12 -10.44 -16.16
CA ASN A 69 1.66 -11.39 -17.15
C ASN A 69 2.46 -10.69 -18.24
N GLY A 70 2.63 -9.36 -18.16
CA GLY A 70 3.33 -8.55 -19.14
C GLY A 70 2.51 -8.21 -20.39
N ARG A 71 1.21 -8.53 -20.42
CA ARG A 71 0.32 -8.17 -21.53
C ARG A 71 -0.06 -6.71 -21.43
N VAL A 72 0.12 -5.97 -22.53
CA VAL A 72 -0.27 -4.56 -22.62
C VAL A 72 -1.80 -4.45 -22.61
N THR A 73 -2.32 -3.56 -21.80
CA THR A 73 -3.74 -3.25 -21.67
C THR A 73 -4.07 -1.91 -22.33
N ASP A 74 -5.33 -1.47 -22.28
CA ASP A 74 -5.73 -0.12 -22.72
C ASP A 74 -5.65 0.93 -21.61
N GLU A 75 -5.25 0.53 -20.40
CA GLU A 75 -5.17 1.41 -19.24
C GLU A 75 -3.90 2.26 -19.24
N LYS A 76 -4.01 3.41 -18.62
CA LYS A 76 -2.93 4.38 -18.40
C LYS A 76 -2.56 4.47 -16.94
N MET A 77 -1.33 4.90 -16.68
CA MET A 77 -0.90 5.22 -15.31
C MET A 77 -1.80 6.33 -14.74
N PRO A 78 -2.51 6.09 -13.63
CA PRO A 78 -3.39 7.08 -13.05
C PRO A 78 -2.62 8.13 -12.25
N THR A 79 -3.20 9.31 -12.10
CA THR A 79 -2.86 10.23 -11.04
C THR A 79 -3.33 9.67 -9.69
N LEU A 80 -2.71 10.12 -8.59
CA LEU A 80 -3.19 9.79 -7.24
C LEU A 80 -4.65 10.23 -7.05
N GLU A 81 -5.04 11.38 -7.61
CA GLU A 81 -6.42 11.88 -7.52
C GLU A 81 -7.42 10.93 -8.21
N GLU A 82 -7.09 10.42 -9.40
CA GLU A 82 -7.93 9.46 -10.13
C GLU A 82 -8.05 8.13 -9.38
N PHE A 83 -6.93 7.63 -8.86
CA PHE A 83 -6.87 6.39 -8.11
C PHE A 83 -7.72 6.46 -6.83
N LEU A 84 -7.58 7.52 -6.04
CA LEU A 84 -8.36 7.71 -4.82
C LEU A 84 -9.87 7.88 -5.11
N LYS A 85 -10.23 8.59 -6.18
CA LYS A 85 -11.63 8.76 -6.60
C LYS A 85 -12.29 7.44 -6.97
N ALA A 86 -11.56 6.51 -7.57
CA ALA A 86 -12.10 5.24 -8.04
C ALA A 86 -12.77 4.42 -6.92
N GLY A 87 -12.18 4.38 -5.73
CA GLY A 87 -12.73 3.63 -4.59
C GLY A 87 -13.33 4.49 -3.48
N ARG A 88 -13.55 5.80 -3.72
CA ARG A 88 -14.05 6.72 -2.69
C ARG A 88 -15.35 6.21 -2.03
N GLY A 89 -15.33 6.10 -0.70
CA GLY A 89 -16.46 5.61 0.09
C GLY A 89 -16.71 4.11 0.02
N ARG A 90 -15.84 3.35 -0.68
CA ARG A 90 -15.97 1.90 -0.85
C ARG A 90 -14.79 1.10 -0.32
N ILE A 91 -13.60 1.71 -0.22
CA ILE A 91 -12.37 1.08 0.25
C ILE A 91 -11.50 2.12 0.96
N TYR A 92 -10.70 1.70 1.92
CA TYR A 92 -9.64 2.52 2.53
C TYR A 92 -8.36 2.43 1.72
N TYR A 93 -7.46 3.41 1.89
CA TYR A 93 -6.20 3.47 1.17
C TYR A 93 -5.02 3.47 2.12
N ASN A 94 -4.06 2.60 1.86
CA ASN A 94 -2.74 2.64 2.44
C ASN A 94 -1.79 3.33 1.45
N LEU A 95 -1.39 4.55 1.75
CA LEU A 95 -0.59 5.37 0.85
C LEU A 95 0.90 5.28 1.21
N ASP A 96 1.67 4.49 0.44
CA ASP A 96 3.14 4.46 0.52
C ASP A 96 3.74 5.56 -0.36
N TYR A 97 3.96 6.74 0.24
CA TYR A 97 4.61 7.85 -0.44
C TYR A 97 6.06 8.04 0.03
N SER A 98 6.49 7.36 1.07
CA SER A 98 7.81 7.48 1.69
C SER A 98 8.51 6.11 1.77
N PRO A 99 9.60 5.86 1.07
CA PRO A 99 10.59 6.83 0.56
C PRO A 99 10.46 7.22 -0.92
N ARG A 100 9.27 7.34 -1.43
CA ARG A 100 9.01 7.69 -2.84
C ARG A 100 9.35 9.15 -3.16
N THR A 101 9.04 9.64 -4.36
CA THR A 101 9.44 10.98 -4.81
C THR A 101 8.42 12.07 -4.54
N ALA A 102 7.17 11.72 -4.22
CA ALA A 102 6.17 12.68 -3.80
C ALA A 102 6.45 13.23 -2.39
N THR A 103 6.17 14.50 -2.15
CA THR A 103 6.33 15.14 -0.85
C THR A 103 5.09 14.95 0.03
N SER A 104 5.27 15.05 1.36
CA SER A 104 4.16 15.03 2.33
C SER A 104 3.08 16.05 1.97
N GLN A 105 3.48 17.28 1.59
CA GLN A 105 2.55 18.34 1.21
C GLN A 105 1.71 17.96 -0.02
N GLN A 106 2.35 17.44 -1.08
CA GLN A 106 1.65 17.08 -2.32
C GLN A 106 0.58 16.01 -2.08
N VAL A 107 0.93 14.94 -1.36
CA VAL A 107 -0.02 13.84 -1.12
C VAL A 107 -1.14 14.24 -0.16
N VAL A 108 -0.82 14.99 0.90
CA VAL A 108 -1.82 15.47 1.86
C VAL A 108 -2.79 16.44 1.20
N ASP A 109 -2.31 17.39 0.37
CA ASP A 109 -3.17 18.35 -0.35
C ASP A 109 -4.19 17.64 -1.26
N ILE A 110 -3.77 16.57 -1.95
CA ILE A 110 -4.68 15.78 -2.80
C ILE A 110 -5.75 15.09 -1.94
N VAL A 111 -5.35 14.46 -0.83
CA VAL A 111 -6.29 13.77 0.08
C VAL A 111 -7.27 14.75 0.71
N MET A 112 -6.79 15.92 1.16
CA MET A 112 -7.63 16.99 1.71
C MET A 112 -8.60 17.56 0.66
N LYS A 113 -8.12 17.83 -0.56
CA LYS A 113 -8.96 18.31 -1.68
C LYS A 113 -10.10 17.35 -1.97
N LEU A 114 -9.88 16.05 -1.79
CA LEU A 114 -10.88 15.01 -2.02
C LEU A 114 -11.78 14.76 -0.81
N ASP A 115 -11.53 15.40 0.33
CA ASP A 115 -12.22 15.14 1.61
C ASP A 115 -12.15 13.62 1.98
N MET A 116 -10.95 13.04 1.89
CA MET A 116 -10.73 11.60 2.11
C MET A 116 -9.79 11.30 3.28
N MET A 117 -9.54 12.27 4.16
CA MET A 117 -8.57 12.12 5.25
C MET A 117 -8.90 10.93 6.18
N GLU A 118 -10.17 10.67 6.44
CA GLU A 118 -10.65 9.55 7.26
C GLU A 118 -10.53 8.18 6.56
N SER A 119 -10.18 8.17 5.27
CA SER A 119 -10.11 6.94 4.45
C SER A 119 -8.69 6.63 3.99
N VAL A 120 -7.69 7.39 4.43
CA VAL A 120 -6.30 7.24 3.99
C VAL A 120 -5.37 7.07 5.19
N PHE A 121 -4.55 6.01 5.15
CA PHE A 121 -3.42 5.80 6.05
C PHE A 121 -2.13 6.21 5.34
N PHE A 122 -1.30 7.02 5.99
CA PHE A 122 -0.02 7.47 5.45
C PHE A 122 1.10 6.60 6.02
N TYR A 123 1.73 5.78 5.18
CA TYR A 123 2.94 5.09 5.56
C TYR A 123 4.12 6.05 5.61
N CYS A 124 4.74 6.16 6.76
CA CYS A 124 5.87 7.06 7.02
C CYS A 124 7.10 6.23 7.38
N ASN A 125 8.15 6.27 6.58
CA ASN A 125 9.37 5.49 6.82
C ASN A 125 10.21 6.01 8.02
N SER A 126 9.81 7.11 8.64
CA SER A 126 10.45 7.71 9.82
C SER A 126 9.46 8.56 10.62
N ALA A 127 9.78 8.80 11.90
CA ALA A 127 9.01 9.72 12.75
C ALA A 127 8.98 11.14 12.17
N GLN A 128 10.08 11.60 11.58
CA GLN A 128 10.13 12.92 10.92
C GLN A 128 9.08 13.04 9.81
N LYS A 129 8.91 11.99 9.00
CA LYS A 129 7.88 11.98 7.95
C LYS A 129 6.47 11.99 8.51
N ALA A 130 6.22 11.31 9.62
CA ALA A 130 4.95 11.38 10.33
C ALA A 130 4.68 12.78 10.89
N GLU A 131 5.69 13.41 11.50
CA GLU A 131 5.60 14.79 11.99
C GLU A 131 5.34 15.80 10.87
N GLU A 132 5.95 15.62 9.69
CA GLU A 132 5.66 16.45 8.50
C GLU A 132 4.18 16.37 8.12
N VAL A 133 3.62 15.16 8.02
CA VAL A 133 2.20 14.95 7.69
C VAL A 133 1.28 15.56 8.76
N LEU A 134 1.55 15.27 10.03
CA LEU A 134 0.76 15.76 11.17
C LEU A 134 0.88 17.29 11.33
N GLY A 135 2.01 17.88 10.93
CA GLY A 135 2.20 19.33 10.88
C GLY A 135 1.34 20.02 9.81
N ILE A 136 1.05 19.33 8.71
CA ILE A 136 0.12 19.83 7.68
C ILE A 136 -1.32 19.67 8.16
N THR A 137 -1.66 18.49 8.68
CA THR A 137 -2.99 18.20 9.22
C THR A 137 -2.92 17.20 10.40
N PRO A 138 -3.36 17.60 11.60
CA PRO A 138 -3.38 16.71 12.76
C PRO A 138 -4.46 15.61 12.68
N LYS A 139 -5.28 15.62 11.64
CA LYS A 139 -6.31 14.59 11.38
C LYS A 139 -5.78 13.39 10.62
N ALA A 140 -4.54 13.42 10.13
CA ALA A 140 -3.98 12.33 9.35
C ALA A 140 -3.79 11.07 10.21
N HIS A 141 -4.03 9.91 9.61
CA HIS A 141 -3.69 8.61 10.18
C HIS A 141 -2.30 8.21 9.65
N VAL A 142 -1.30 8.23 10.52
CA VAL A 142 0.08 7.92 10.18
C VAL A 142 0.51 6.60 10.79
N TYR A 143 1.39 5.85 10.12
CA TYR A 143 2.00 4.65 10.67
C TYR A 143 3.37 4.38 10.07
N THR A 144 4.13 3.46 10.67
CA THR A 144 5.49 3.13 10.25
C THR A 144 5.80 1.65 10.44
N TRP A 145 6.96 1.22 9.98
CA TRP A 145 7.46 -0.13 10.23
C TRP A 145 8.17 -0.24 11.59
N THR A 146 8.34 -1.46 12.09
CA THR A 146 8.88 -1.75 13.44
C THR A 146 10.25 -1.16 13.74
N GLY A 147 11.10 -0.98 12.75
CA GLY A 147 12.42 -0.39 12.94
C GLY A 147 12.40 1.09 13.34
N SER A 148 11.30 1.80 13.10
CA SER A 148 11.17 3.26 13.31
C SER A 148 10.00 3.66 14.22
N HIS A 149 9.28 2.69 14.83
CA HIS A 149 8.02 2.98 15.53
C HIS A 149 8.17 3.68 16.88
N LYS A 150 9.26 3.43 17.62
CA LYS A 150 9.40 3.96 18.99
C LYS A 150 9.22 5.47 19.13
N PRO A 151 9.83 6.30 18.25
CA PRO A 151 9.59 7.74 18.29
C PRO A 151 8.17 8.16 17.91
N MET A 152 7.38 7.27 17.31
CA MET A 152 6.01 7.55 16.88
C MET A 152 4.94 7.13 17.91
N ILE A 153 5.35 6.47 18.99
CA ILE A 153 4.43 6.08 20.07
C ILE A 153 3.84 7.34 20.70
N GLY A 154 2.51 7.41 20.73
CA GLY A 154 1.78 8.55 21.30
C GLY A 154 1.57 9.73 20.34
N LEU A 155 2.06 9.65 19.09
CA LEU A 155 1.66 10.62 18.06
C LEU A 155 0.17 10.47 17.74
N PRO A 156 -0.57 11.58 17.58
CA PRO A 156 -1.95 11.53 17.11
C PRO A 156 -2.09 10.73 15.83
N GLY A 157 -3.14 9.91 15.71
CA GLY A 157 -3.40 9.13 14.49
C GLY A 157 -2.48 7.92 14.28
N ASN A 158 -1.52 7.66 15.16
CA ASN A 158 -0.64 6.50 15.08
C ASN A 158 -1.15 5.37 15.96
N TYR A 159 -1.86 4.41 15.37
CA TYR A 159 -2.52 3.31 16.11
C TYR A 159 -1.90 1.94 15.84
N PHE A 160 -1.13 1.77 14.79
CA PHE A 160 -0.56 0.50 14.38
C PHE A 160 0.83 0.62 13.78
N VAL A 161 1.52 -0.51 13.72
CA VAL A 161 2.88 -0.64 13.22
C VAL A 161 2.94 -1.76 12.19
N GLN A 162 3.60 -1.53 11.07
CA GLN A 162 3.78 -2.53 10.03
C GLN A 162 4.93 -3.48 10.38
N TYR A 163 4.65 -4.76 10.27
CA TYR A 163 5.61 -5.84 10.34
C TYR A 163 5.78 -6.48 8.96
N SER A 164 7.00 -6.46 8.45
CA SER A 164 7.33 -7.26 7.28
C SER A 164 7.57 -8.68 7.71
N TYR A 165 6.74 -9.62 7.26
CA TYR A 165 7.01 -11.02 7.42
C TYR A 165 7.80 -11.52 6.21
N LEU A 166 9.04 -11.93 6.45
CA LEU A 166 9.85 -12.55 5.41
C LEU A 166 9.44 -14.01 5.25
N THR A 167 9.24 -14.42 4.02
CA THR A 167 8.73 -15.72 3.53
C THR A 167 9.48 -16.97 4.00
N ASN A 168 10.49 -16.86 4.85
CA ASN A 168 11.35 -17.96 5.32
C ASN A 168 11.14 -18.38 6.79
N GLY A 169 9.98 -18.09 7.38
CA GLY A 169 9.63 -18.61 8.71
C GLY A 169 10.47 -18.07 9.87
N LYS A 170 11.24 -17.01 9.67
CA LYS A 170 11.96 -16.31 10.73
C LYS A 170 11.36 -14.95 10.94
N SER A 171 10.40 -14.90 11.85
CA SER A 171 9.82 -13.63 12.34
C SER A 171 10.90 -12.79 13.00
N THR A 172 11.03 -11.54 12.58
CA THR A 172 11.48 -10.53 13.54
C THR A 172 10.41 -10.46 14.63
N PRO A 173 10.77 -10.57 15.92
CA PRO A 173 9.76 -10.68 16.96
C PRO A 173 8.83 -9.46 16.92
N LEU A 174 7.54 -9.69 16.71
CA LEU A 174 6.47 -8.73 16.99
C LEU A 174 6.53 -8.21 18.44
N GLY A 175 7.26 -8.93 19.30
CA GLY A 175 7.19 -8.85 20.75
C GLY A 175 7.43 -7.49 21.40
N SER A 176 8.28 -6.61 20.84
CA SER A 176 8.55 -5.34 21.52
C SER A 176 7.45 -4.30 21.29
N SER A 177 6.84 -4.24 20.12
CA SER A 177 5.84 -3.22 19.78
C SER A 177 4.45 -3.58 20.27
N ILE A 178 4.14 -4.87 20.42
CA ILE A 178 2.91 -5.33 21.09
C ILE A 178 2.93 -4.90 22.58
N ASN A 179 4.10 -4.94 23.21
CA ASN A 179 4.27 -4.46 24.57
C ASN A 179 4.08 -2.94 24.71
N ASP A 180 4.19 -2.20 23.60
CA ASP A 180 3.97 -0.75 23.56
C ASP A 180 2.48 -0.38 23.32
N GLY A 181 1.58 -1.36 23.30
CA GLY A 181 0.13 -1.14 23.12
C GLY A 181 -0.32 -0.81 21.71
N MET A 182 0.55 -1.04 20.70
CA MET A 182 0.25 -0.80 19.29
C MET A 182 -0.45 -2.01 18.66
N LEU A 183 -1.38 -1.76 17.74
CA LEU A 183 -1.91 -2.78 16.86
C LEU A 183 -0.86 -3.14 15.80
N ALA A 184 -0.96 -4.34 15.23
CA ALA A 184 -0.02 -4.83 14.23
C ALA A 184 -0.65 -4.95 12.85
N THR A 185 0.09 -4.54 11.81
CA THR A 185 -0.17 -4.93 10.42
C THR A 185 0.95 -5.83 9.95
N VAL A 186 0.64 -6.79 9.08
CA VAL A 186 1.64 -7.73 8.57
C VAL A 186 1.54 -7.85 7.06
N ASN A 187 2.68 -8.09 6.41
CA ASN A 187 2.74 -8.33 4.98
C ASN A 187 2.86 -9.83 4.73
N MET A 188 1.88 -10.39 4.03
CA MET A 188 1.87 -11.75 3.50
C MET A 188 1.99 -11.69 1.98
N LEU A 189 3.12 -11.18 1.50
CA LEU A 189 3.40 -11.02 0.08
C LEU A 189 4.12 -12.27 -0.48
N PRO A 190 3.93 -12.60 -1.77
CA PRO A 190 4.71 -13.62 -2.44
C PRO A 190 6.21 -13.32 -2.39
N ALA A 191 7.05 -14.36 -2.49
CA ALA A 191 8.49 -14.16 -2.57
C ALA A 191 8.83 -13.29 -3.79
N SER A 192 9.72 -12.31 -3.61
CA SER A 192 10.20 -11.47 -4.70
C SER A 192 10.76 -12.31 -5.84
N GLY A 193 10.29 -12.06 -7.06
CA GLY A 193 10.72 -12.78 -8.28
C GLY A 193 9.98 -14.09 -8.56
N SER A 194 8.99 -14.50 -7.73
CA SER A 194 8.12 -15.63 -8.07
C SER A 194 7.14 -15.25 -9.19
N SER A 195 6.83 -16.22 -10.05
CA SER A 195 5.79 -16.03 -11.08
C SER A 195 4.39 -16.02 -10.44
N VAL A 196 3.45 -15.31 -11.07
CA VAL A 196 2.04 -15.24 -10.58
C VAL A 196 1.42 -16.64 -10.43
N SER A 197 1.80 -17.59 -11.28
CA SER A 197 1.32 -18.98 -11.21
C SER A 197 1.81 -19.78 -10.00
N GLU A 198 2.87 -19.28 -9.33
CA GLU A 198 3.46 -19.89 -8.13
C GLU A 198 2.95 -19.26 -6.83
N TRP A 199 2.14 -18.22 -6.94
CA TRP A 199 1.61 -17.53 -5.77
C TRP A 199 0.56 -18.40 -5.06
N THR A 200 0.85 -18.72 -3.80
CA THR A 200 -0.03 -19.51 -2.95
C THR A 200 -0.12 -18.87 -1.57
N LEU A 201 -1.29 -18.99 -0.94
CA LEU A 201 -1.43 -18.61 0.46
C LEU A 201 -0.78 -19.71 1.33
N ASN A 202 0.14 -19.31 2.21
CA ASN A 202 0.68 -20.22 3.23
C ASN A 202 -0.27 -20.26 4.44
N GLU A 203 -1.20 -21.19 4.43
CA GLU A 203 -2.20 -21.33 5.50
C GLU A 203 -1.60 -21.74 6.84
N THR A 204 -0.57 -22.57 6.85
CA THR A 204 0.13 -22.95 8.10
C THR A 204 0.74 -21.72 8.76
N TYR A 205 1.33 -20.86 7.96
CA TYR A 205 1.88 -19.60 8.43
C TYR A 205 0.79 -18.63 8.93
N LEU A 206 -0.35 -18.58 8.23
CA LEU A 206 -1.50 -17.79 8.68
C LEU A 206 -1.99 -18.26 10.06
N ASP A 207 -2.07 -19.58 10.28
CA ASP A 207 -2.46 -20.16 11.57
C ASP A 207 -1.48 -19.82 12.68
N GLU A 208 -0.18 -19.95 12.42
CA GLU A 208 0.86 -19.56 13.36
C GLU A 208 0.81 -18.07 13.70
N LEU A 209 0.65 -17.20 12.69
CA LEU A 209 0.53 -15.76 12.87
C LEU A 209 -0.65 -15.40 13.76
N LEU A 210 -1.83 -15.94 13.48
CA LEU A 210 -3.07 -15.62 14.20
C LEU A 210 -3.07 -16.20 15.63
N GLN A 211 -2.42 -17.34 15.86
CA GLN A 211 -2.26 -17.93 17.20
C GLN A 211 -1.33 -17.11 18.09
N ILE A 212 -0.20 -16.68 17.53
CA ILE A 212 0.87 -16.00 18.28
C ILE A 212 0.51 -14.51 18.46
N TYR A 213 -0.24 -13.93 17.51
CA TYR A 213 -0.44 -12.49 17.44
C TYR A 213 -1.92 -12.08 17.29
N PRO A 214 -2.72 -12.23 18.37
CA PRO A 214 -4.13 -11.83 18.32
C PRO A 214 -4.34 -10.31 18.13
N MET A 215 -3.26 -9.52 18.17
CA MET A 215 -3.25 -8.06 17.95
C MET A 215 -3.07 -7.69 16.46
N VAL A 216 -2.95 -8.65 15.55
CA VAL A 216 -2.92 -8.35 14.11
C VAL A 216 -4.29 -7.86 13.68
N CYS A 217 -4.35 -6.61 13.22
CA CYS A 217 -5.59 -5.96 12.80
C CYS A 217 -5.69 -5.83 11.28
N MET A 218 -4.57 -5.96 10.55
CA MET A 218 -4.55 -5.86 9.10
C MET A 218 -3.49 -6.80 8.51
N ILE A 219 -3.84 -7.47 7.42
CA ILE A 219 -2.93 -8.33 6.64
C ILE A 219 -2.86 -7.81 5.21
N GLN A 220 -1.70 -7.37 4.77
CA GLN A 220 -1.45 -6.98 3.39
C GLN A 220 -1.10 -8.20 2.56
N THR A 221 -1.77 -8.39 1.43
CA THR A 221 -1.54 -9.53 0.53
C THR A 221 -1.84 -9.16 -0.92
N ASP A 222 -1.14 -9.81 -1.84
CA ASP A 222 -1.49 -9.82 -3.28
C ASP A 222 -2.54 -10.89 -3.64
N LEU A 223 -3.01 -11.67 -2.65
CA LEU A 223 -3.89 -12.81 -2.83
C LEU A 223 -5.17 -12.69 -1.97
N PRO A 224 -5.93 -11.58 -2.06
CA PRO A 224 -7.14 -11.42 -1.24
C PRO A 224 -8.18 -12.51 -1.52
N ASP A 225 -8.27 -13.02 -2.76
CA ASP A 225 -9.18 -14.12 -3.12
C ASP A 225 -8.88 -15.44 -2.38
N LEU A 226 -7.65 -15.63 -1.91
CA LEU A 226 -7.26 -16.78 -1.10
C LEU A 226 -7.30 -16.44 0.39
N LEU A 227 -6.85 -15.27 0.79
CA LEU A 227 -6.77 -14.87 2.19
C LEU A 227 -8.15 -14.68 2.80
N ILE A 228 -9.08 -14.01 2.11
CA ILE A 228 -10.41 -13.71 2.66
C ILE A 228 -11.19 -14.98 2.98
N PRO A 229 -11.34 -15.98 2.07
CA PRO A 229 -11.97 -17.23 2.41
C PRO A 229 -11.27 -17.99 3.55
N ALA A 230 -9.93 -17.92 3.62
CA ALA A 230 -9.18 -18.58 4.69
C ALA A 230 -9.45 -17.93 6.07
N LEU A 231 -9.60 -16.62 6.14
CA LEU A 231 -10.00 -15.89 7.36
C LEU A 231 -11.46 -16.20 7.74
N GLN A 232 -12.37 -16.23 6.78
CA GLN A 232 -13.79 -16.58 6.99
C GLN A 232 -13.92 -18.00 7.55
N ALA A 233 -13.18 -18.97 7.01
CA ALA A 233 -13.15 -20.34 7.52
C ALA A 233 -12.69 -20.45 8.99
N ARG A 234 -11.99 -19.42 9.49
CA ARG A 234 -11.51 -19.29 10.87
C ARG A 234 -12.41 -18.42 11.76
N GLY A 235 -13.52 -17.92 11.21
CA GLY A 235 -14.44 -17.03 11.94
C GLY A 235 -13.87 -15.64 12.26
N LEU A 236 -12.88 -15.20 11.50
CA LEU A 236 -12.19 -13.91 11.70
C LEU A 236 -12.72 -12.80 10.78
N ARG A 237 -13.69 -13.13 9.93
CA ARG A 237 -14.32 -12.19 9.01
C ARG A 237 -15.73 -12.67 8.60
#